data_0785a9aa27d87507fc3ba8c4b561ca4f
#
_entry.id   0785a9aa27d87507fc3ba8c4b561ca4f
#
_cell.length_a   1.000
_cell.length_b   1.000
_cell.length_c   1.000
_cell.angle_alpha   90.00
_cell.angle_beta   90.00
_cell.angle_gamma   90.00
#
_symmetry.space_group_name_H-M   'P 1'
#
loop_
_entity.id
_entity.type
_entity.pdbx_description
1 polymer ?
#
loop_
_entity_poly.entity_id
_entity_poly.type
_entity_poly.pdbx_seq_one_letter_code
_entity_poly.pdbx_strand_id
1 'polypeptide(L)'
;MSDWQGFSPLNDFTGPLLDNLKRHPKRIVFPEGEDVRVLRVSERFVAEQAGVPILLGRKEVIRRMAEMNGISLKFVRIIEPE
;
A
#
# COMPACT_ATOMS: atom_id res chain seq x y z
N MET A 1 -2.80 -10.09 23.95
CA MET A 1 -2.70 -9.98 23.41
C MET A 1 -2.68 -9.71 23.02
N SER A 2 -2.66 -9.50 22.89
CA SER A 2 -2.59 -9.23 22.26
C SER A 2 -2.79 -8.77 21.78
N ASP A 3 -2.52 -8.69 22.12
CA ASP A 3 -2.70 -7.99 21.49
C ASP A 3 -2.65 -7.90 20.20
N TRP A 4 -2.89 -8.63 20.18
CA TRP A 4 -2.97 -8.81 18.74
C TRP A 4 -4.14 -8.06 18.14
N GLN A 5 -5.18 -7.84 18.87
CA GLN A 5 -6.24 -6.99 18.37
C GLN A 5 -5.79 -5.56 18.20
N GLY A 6 -4.97 -5.10 19.09
CA GLY A 6 -4.42 -3.78 18.94
C GLY A 6 -3.27 -3.74 17.98
N PHE A 7 -2.77 -4.91 17.67
CA PHE A 7 -1.64 -5.02 16.78
C PHE A 7 -2.13 -5.30 15.37
N SER A 8 -1.69 -4.51 14.44
CA SER A 8 -1.79 -4.87 13.03
C SER A 8 -0.46 -4.53 12.41
N PRO A 9 -0.06 -5.26 11.38
CA PRO A 9 1.18 -4.91 10.70
C PRO A 9 1.21 -3.45 10.29
N LEU A 10 0.04 -2.91 9.98
CA LEU A 10 -0.06 -1.54 9.55
C LEU A 10 0.17 -0.56 10.70
N ASN A 11 -0.35 -0.87 11.88
CA ASN A 11 -0.23 0.06 13.01
C ASN A 11 1.08 -0.08 13.76
N ASP A 12 1.46 -1.32 14.09
CA ASP A 12 2.65 -1.55 14.91
C ASP A 12 3.92 -1.56 14.09
N PHE A 13 3.83 -2.11 12.90
CA PHE A 13 4.99 -2.18 12.04
C PHE A 13 5.24 -0.86 11.35
N THR A 14 4.19 -0.24 10.83
CA THR A 14 4.35 0.94 10.00
C THR A 14 4.28 2.24 10.77
N GLY A 15 3.90 2.23 12.04
CA GLY A 15 3.83 3.46 12.80
C GLY A 15 5.14 4.22 12.81
N PRO A 16 6.21 3.65 13.37
CA PRO A 16 7.52 4.31 13.32
C PRO A 16 8.05 4.44 11.90
N LEU A 17 7.77 3.46 11.06
CA LEU A 17 8.22 3.51 9.68
C LEU A 17 7.57 4.64 8.91
N LEU A 18 6.26 4.82 9.09
CA LEU A 18 5.56 5.91 8.43
C LEU A 18 6.11 7.28 8.86
N ASP A 19 6.42 7.41 10.14
CA ASP A 19 6.99 8.65 10.64
C ASP A 19 8.28 8.97 9.92
N ASN A 20 9.13 7.97 9.78
CA ASN A 20 10.40 8.14 9.11
C ASN A 20 10.20 8.46 7.62
N LEU A 21 9.24 7.78 6.99
CA LEU A 21 9.00 7.97 5.57
C LEU A 21 8.37 9.32 5.26
N LYS A 22 7.59 9.87 6.18
CA LYS A 22 7.06 11.21 5.99
C LYS A 22 8.16 12.25 5.91
N ARG A 23 9.23 12.05 6.66
CA ARG A 23 10.38 12.93 6.62
C ARG A 23 11.21 12.72 5.36
N HIS A 24 11.24 11.47 4.89
CA HIS A 24 12.06 11.09 3.74
C HIS A 24 11.22 10.24 2.79
N PRO A 25 10.27 10.87 2.08
CA PRO A 25 9.38 10.13 1.19
C PRO A 25 10.18 9.34 0.17
N LYS A 26 9.80 8.09 -0.03
CA LYS A 26 10.50 7.19 -0.94
C LYS A 26 9.49 6.41 -1.76
N ARG A 27 10.00 5.83 -2.82
CA ARG A 27 9.21 4.90 -3.60
C ARG A 27 9.34 3.52 -2.98
N ILE A 28 8.22 2.86 -2.80
CA ILE A 28 8.19 1.53 -2.22
C ILE A 28 7.56 0.60 -3.24
N VAL A 29 8.25 -0.48 -3.55
CA VAL A 29 7.76 -1.45 -4.52
C VAL A 29 7.07 -2.59 -3.80
N PHE A 30 5.85 -2.87 -4.23
CA PHE A 30 5.07 -4.00 -3.72
C PHE A 30 4.97 -5.03 -4.83
N PRO A 31 5.72 -6.13 -4.74
CA PRO A 31 5.76 -7.10 -5.85
C PRO A 31 4.48 -7.88 -6.03
N GLU A 32 3.59 -7.89 -5.06
CA GLU A 32 2.33 -8.61 -5.17
C GLU A 32 1.17 -7.63 -5.27
N GLY A 33 1.18 -6.85 -6.35
CA GLY A 33 0.15 -5.83 -6.53
C GLY A 33 -1.24 -6.37 -6.78
N GLU A 34 -1.37 -7.65 -7.11
CA GLU A 34 -2.68 -8.28 -7.33
C GLU A 34 -3.22 -8.90 -6.06
N ASP A 35 -3.01 -8.23 -4.94
CA ASP A 35 -3.50 -8.68 -3.63
C ASP A 35 -4.23 -7.51 -2.98
N VAL A 36 -5.48 -7.73 -2.58
CA VAL A 36 -6.29 -6.65 -2.04
C VAL A 36 -5.66 -6.07 -0.77
N ARG A 37 -4.96 -6.89 0.00
CA ARG A 37 -4.30 -6.39 1.21
C ARG A 37 -3.19 -5.41 0.86
N VAL A 38 -2.47 -5.71 -0.21
CA VAL A 38 -1.41 -4.82 -0.68
C VAL A 38 -2.02 -3.52 -1.19
N LEU A 39 -3.15 -3.60 -1.87
CA LEU A 39 -3.83 -2.41 -2.35
C LEU A 39 -4.26 -1.51 -1.20
N ARG A 40 -4.77 -2.11 -0.12
CA ARG A 40 -5.18 -1.32 1.04
C ARG A 40 -3.99 -0.66 1.72
N VAL A 41 -2.87 -1.40 1.80
CA VAL A 41 -1.66 -0.83 2.36
C VAL A 41 -1.17 0.34 1.50
N SER A 42 -1.20 0.18 0.19
CA SER A 42 -0.74 1.25 -0.68
C SER A 42 -1.64 2.48 -0.58
N GLU A 43 -2.94 2.27 -0.44
CA GLU A 43 -3.85 3.40 -0.25
C GLU A 43 -3.52 4.15 1.03
N ARG A 44 -3.27 3.40 2.11
CA ARG A 44 -2.89 4.00 3.37
C ARG A 44 -1.57 4.74 3.28
N PHE A 45 -0.65 4.16 2.53
CA PHE A 45 0.65 4.75 2.32
C PHE A 45 0.53 6.15 1.71
N VAL A 46 -0.32 6.27 0.70
CA VAL A 46 -0.56 7.56 0.06
C VAL A 46 -1.27 8.51 1.02
N ALA A 47 -2.27 8.00 1.74
CA ALA A 47 -3.02 8.84 2.65
C ALA A 47 -2.15 9.43 3.75
N GLU A 48 -1.15 8.68 4.17
CA GLU A 48 -0.22 9.15 5.20
C GLU A 48 0.96 9.91 4.62
N GLN A 49 0.98 10.10 3.31
CA GLN A 49 2.05 10.81 2.63
C GLN A 49 3.42 10.22 2.92
N ALA A 50 3.47 8.90 2.99
CA ALA A 50 4.69 8.20 3.34
C ALA A 50 5.59 7.95 2.14
N GLY A 51 5.06 8.11 0.93
CA GLY A 51 5.83 7.90 -0.28
C GLY A 51 4.95 7.54 -1.44
N VAL A 52 5.58 7.03 -2.50
CA VAL A 52 4.88 6.64 -3.71
C VAL A 52 4.92 5.11 -3.80
N PRO A 53 3.79 4.43 -3.60
CA PRO A 53 3.77 2.99 -3.76
C PRO A 53 3.78 2.61 -5.24
N ILE A 54 4.56 1.59 -5.55
CA ILE A 54 4.65 1.06 -6.90
C ILE A 54 4.21 -0.39 -6.83
N LEU A 55 3.12 -0.70 -7.52
CA LEU A 55 2.56 -2.04 -7.52
C LEU A 55 3.00 -2.77 -8.79
N LEU A 56 3.47 -3.98 -8.61
CA LEU A 56 3.82 -4.83 -9.75
C LEU A 56 2.69 -5.82 -9.98
N GLY A 57 2.20 -5.86 -11.21
CA GLY A 57 1.12 -6.77 -11.54
C GLY A 57 0.37 -6.27 -12.76
N ARG A 58 -0.69 -6.99 -13.11
CA ARG A 58 -1.48 -6.65 -14.28
C ARG A 58 -2.40 -5.48 -13.96
N LYS A 59 -2.28 -4.43 -14.73
CA LYS A 59 -3.03 -3.20 -14.47
C LYS A 59 -4.53 -3.43 -14.40
N GLU A 60 -5.06 -4.20 -15.33
CA GLU A 60 -6.49 -4.44 -15.35
C GLU A 60 -6.97 -5.17 -14.11
N VAL A 61 -6.20 -6.15 -13.67
CA VAL A 61 -6.55 -6.91 -12.48
C VAL A 61 -6.51 -6.02 -11.26
N ILE A 62 -5.44 -5.24 -11.13
CA ILE A 62 -5.29 -4.35 -9.98
C ILE A 62 -6.40 -3.31 -9.94
N ARG A 63 -6.70 -2.71 -11.09
CA ARG A 63 -7.76 -1.70 -11.14
C ARG A 63 -9.11 -2.29 -10.79
N ARG A 64 -9.39 -3.48 -11.30
CA ARG A 64 -10.66 -4.13 -11.01
C ARG A 64 -10.77 -4.46 -9.53
N MET A 65 -9.71 -4.99 -8.94
CA MET A 65 -9.71 -5.31 -7.53
C MET A 65 -9.93 -4.06 -6.68
N ALA A 66 -9.26 -2.98 -7.04
CA ALA A 66 -9.42 -1.73 -6.32
C ALA A 66 -10.85 -1.21 -6.43
N GLU A 67 -11.41 -1.27 -7.63
CA GLU A 67 -12.76 -0.81 -7.86
C GLU A 67 -13.77 -1.63 -7.07
N MET A 68 -13.61 -2.94 -7.10
CA MET A 68 -14.52 -3.83 -6.40
C MET A 68 -14.44 -3.69 -4.88
N ASN A 69 -13.33 -3.22 -4.38
CA ASN A 69 -13.13 -3.08 -2.94
C ASN A 69 -13.13 -1.64 -2.46
N GLY A 70 -13.48 -0.71 -3.33
CA GLY A 70 -13.57 0.69 -2.95
C GLY A 70 -12.23 1.30 -2.58
N ILE A 71 -11.16 0.84 -3.20
CA ILE A 71 -9.82 1.32 -2.90
C ILE A 71 -9.41 2.35 -3.96
N SER A 72 -8.89 3.48 -3.51
CA SER A 72 -8.41 4.51 -4.41
C SER A 72 -6.97 4.22 -4.81
N LEU A 73 -6.68 4.28 -6.10
CA LEU A 73 -5.33 4.13 -6.62
C LEU A 73 -4.70 5.46 -6.98
N LYS A 74 -5.28 6.53 -6.46
CA LYS A 74 -4.74 7.86 -6.73
C LYS A 74 -3.31 7.96 -6.19
N PHE A 75 -2.41 8.43 -7.03
CA PHE A 75 -1.00 8.56 -6.69
C PHE A 75 -0.29 7.23 -6.49
N VAL A 76 -0.90 6.13 -6.88
CA VAL A 76 -0.27 4.82 -6.86
C VAL A 76 0.18 4.51 -8.27
N ARG A 77 1.42 4.03 -8.41
CA ARG A 77 1.94 3.65 -9.72
C ARG A 77 1.82 2.16 -9.89
N ILE A 78 1.48 1.76 -11.09
CA ILE A 78 1.35 0.34 -11.43
C ILE A 78 2.29 0.05 -12.57
N ILE A 79 3.14 -0.95 -12.37
CA ILE A 79 4.04 -1.41 -13.40
C ILE A 79 3.69 -2.85 -13.73
N GLU A 80 3.45 -3.10 -14.98
CA GLU A 80 3.08 -4.43 -15.43
C GLU A 80 4.33 -5.12 -15.95
N PRO A 81 4.84 -6.14 -15.23
CA PRO A 81 6.02 -6.87 -15.71
C PRO A 81 5.66 -7.69 -16.93
N GLU A 82 6.63 -7.90 -17.76
CA GLU A 82 6.42 -8.70 -18.97
C GLU A 82 6.50 -10.17 -18.72
#